data_706aa1d3ea5ce52c73fb1ebd1fb652b5
#
_entry.id   706aa1d3ea5ce52c73fb1ebd1fb652b5
#
_cell.length_a   1.000
_cell.length_b   1.000
_cell.length_c   1.000
_cell.angle_alpha   90.00
_cell.angle_beta   90.00
_cell.angle_gamma   90.00
#
_symmetry.space_group_name_H-M   'P 1'
#
loop_
_entity.id
_entity.type
_entity.pdbx_description
1 polymer ?
#
loop_
_entity_poly.entity_id
_entity_poly.type
_entity_poly.pdbx_seq_one_letter_code
_entity_poly.pdbx_strand_id
1 'polypeptide(L)'
;MAPEGSRHTVGRRDMTFRVEATDGAARTGVLSTTHGDIRTPAFMPVGTKGTVKSLHPDEVQALGADVILGNTYHLHFRPGEHLIEQLGGIHAFSGWRWPILTDSSGFQVFSLRDTIAALDDDGSRARDGRALG
;
A
#
# COMPACT_ATOMS: atom_id res chain seq x y z
N MET A 1 24.07 -30.10 19.32
CA MET A 1 22.78 -30.34 18.66
C MET A 1 21.99 -29.05 18.75
N ALA A 2 22.04 -28.27 17.69
CA ALA A 2 21.38 -26.97 17.64
C ALA A 2 19.93 -27.17 17.16
N PRO A 3 18.91 -26.44 17.68
CA PRO A 3 17.54 -26.56 17.18
C PRO A 3 17.41 -25.88 15.81
N GLU A 4 16.89 -26.66 14.88
CA GLU A 4 16.52 -26.19 13.55
C GLU A 4 15.49 -25.04 13.64
N GLY A 5 15.88 -23.90 13.10
CA GLY A 5 14.99 -22.77 12.96
C GLY A 5 13.84 -23.11 12.02
N SER A 6 12.64 -23.12 12.56
CA SER A 6 11.39 -23.21 11.82
C SER A 6 11.34 -22.07 10.79
N ARG A 7 11.60 -22.39 9.52
CA ARG A 7 11.29 -21.50 8.40
C ARG A 7 9.77 -21.45 8.28
N HIS A 8 9.18 -20.36 8.75
CA HIS A 8 7.81 -20.03 8.41
C HIS A 8 7.72 -19.82 6.89
N THR A 9 7.37 -20.86 6.18
CA THR A 9 6.95 -20.76 4.79
C THR A 9 5.55 -20.15 4.81
N VAL A 10 5.48 -18.83 4.67
CA VAL A 10 4.21 -18.17 4.33
C VAL A 10 3.82 -18.72 2.96
N GLY A 11 2.85 -19.60 2.94
CA GLY A 11 2.32 -20.17 1.71
C GLY A 11 1.87 -19.01 0.82
N ARG A 12 2.56 -18.85 -0.32
CA ARG A 12 2.20 -17.91 -1.36
C ARG A 12 0.84 -18.34 -1.88
N ARG A 13 -0.24 -17.74 -1.38
CA ARG A 13 -1.53 -17.88 -2.02
C ARG A 13 -1.44 -17.05 -3.29
N ASP A 14 -1.43 -17.75 -4.41
CA ASP A 14 -1.33 -17.11 -5.72
C ASP A 14 -2.56 -16.21 -5.91
N MET A 15 -2.32 -14.94 -6.27
CA MET A 15 -3.39 -14.08 -6.74
C MET A 15 -3.97 -14.69 -8.01
N THR A 16 -5.28 -14.82 -8.07
CA THR A 16 -5.97 -15.36 -9.24
C THR A 16 -6.97 -14.37 -9.78
N PHE A 17 -7.04 -14.25 -11.11
CA PHE A 17 -8.02 -13.42 -11.77
C PHE A 17 -8.98 -14.29 -12.57
N ARG A 18 -10.28 -14.13 -12.33
CA ARG A 18 -11.34 -14.84 -13.03
C ARG A 18 -12.23 -13.85 -13.77
N VAL A 19 -12.32 -14.01 -15.09
CA VAL A 19 -13.26 -13.23 -15.92
C VAL A 19 -14.67 -13.76 -15.70
N GLU A 20 -15.63 -12.87 -15.48
CA GLU A 20 -17.03 -13.21 -15.25
C GLU A 20 -17.93 -12.90 -16.45
N ALA A 21 -17.66 -11.80 -17.15
CA ALA A 21 -18.37 -11.43 -18.36
C ALA A 21 -17.48 -10.64 -19.31
N THR A 22 -17.80 -10.68 -20.60
CA THR A 22 -17.12 -9.94 -21.67
C THR A 22 -18.14 -9.29 -22.60
N ASP A 23 -17.77 -8.11 -23.12
CA ASP A 23 -18.50 -7.42 -24.19
C ASP A 23 -17.46 -6.76 -25.12
N GLY A 24 -17.24 -7.35 -26.28
CA GLY A 24 -16.13 -6.98 -27.16
C GLY A 24 -14.78 -7.09 -26.45
N ALA A 25 -14.04 -5.99 -26.33
CA ALA A 25 -12.78 -5.91 -25.60
C ALA A 25 -12.95 -5.64 -24.10
N ALA A 26 -14.15 -5.25 -23.66
CA ALA A 26 -14.45 -5.01 -22.25
C ALA A 26 -14.64 -6.32 -21.50
N ARG A 27 -14.27 -6.34 -20.22
CA ARG A 27 -14.50 -7.48 -19.34
C ARG A 27 -14.73 -7.05 -17.90
N THR A 28 -15.52 -7.82 -17.18
CA THR A 28 -15.62 -7.80 -15.72
C THR A 28 -15.03 -9.07 -15.15
N GLY A 29 -14.58 -9.02 -13.91
CA GLY A 29 -14.01 -10.17 -13.24
C GLY A 29 -13.72 -9.92 -11.79
N VAL A 30 -13.10 -10.93 -11.17
CA VAL A 30 -12.70 -10.90 -9.76
C VAL A 30 -11.23 -11.24 -9.64
N LEU A 31 -10.49 -10.37 -8.96
CA LEU A 31 -9.12 -10.62 -8.53
C LEU A 31 -9.15 -11.08 -7.07
N SER A 32 -8.89 -12.36 -6.85
CA SER A 32 -8.82 -12.93 -5.50
C SER A 32 -7.44 -12.74 -4.91
N THR A 33 -7.40 -12.21 -3.68
CA THR A 33 -6.18 -11.95 -2.90
C THR A 33 -6.26 -12.61 -1.53
N THR A 34 -5.17 -12.60 -0.78
CA THR A 34 -5.14 -13.09 0.61
C THR A 34 -5.98 -12.25 1.58
N HIS A 35 -6.32 -11.02 1.20
CA HIS A 35 -7.11 -10.07 2.00
C HIS A 35 -8.54 -9.89 1.50
N GLY A 36 -8.97 -10.68 0.54
CA GLY A 36 -10.32 -10.64 -0.03
C GLY A 36 -10.31 -10.45 -1.54
N ASP A 37 -11.49 -10.38 -2.09
CA ASP A 37 -11.74 -10.26 -3.52
C ASP A 37 -11.89 -8.79 -3.95
N ILE A 38 -11.37 -8.48 -5.13
CA ILE A 38 -11.54 -7.19 -5.79
C ILE A 38 -12.37 -7.40 -7.04
N ARG A 39 -13.55 -6.82 -7.09
CA ARG A 39 -14.40 -6.83 -8.29
C ARG A 39 -13.88 -5.81 -9.29
N THR A 40 -13.77 -6.20 -10.54
CA THR A 40 -13.25 -5.34 -11.61
C THR A 40 -14.29 -5.09 -12.69
N PRO A 41 -14.31 -3.87 -13.26
CA PRO A 41 -13.41 -2.73 -13.00
C PRO A 41 -13.60 -2.17 -11.59
N ALA A 42 -12.49 -1.71 -10.96
CA ALA A 42 -12.48 -1.18 -9.61
C ALA A 42 -11.89 0.23 -9.57
N PHE A 43 -12.49 1.10 -8.77
CA PHE A 43 -11.87 2.36 -8.38
C PHE A 43 -11.09 2.14 -7.07
N MET A 44 -9.85 2.61 -7.03
CA MET A 44 -8.99 2.52 -5.86
C MET A 44 -8.86 3.89 -5.20
N PRO A 45 -9.58 4.16 -4.09
CA PRO A 45 -9.37 5.39 -3.33
C PRO A 45 -7.91 5.52 -2.88
N VAL A 46 -7.37 6.74 -2.97
CA VAL A 46 -5.99 7.01 -2.61
C VAL A 46 -5.83 7.09 -1.11
N GLY A 47 -5.08 6.15 -0.55
CA GLY A 47 -4.68 6.10 0.86
C GLY A 47 -3.18 6.32 1.01
N THR A 48 -2.68 7.51 0.69
CA THR A 48 -1.25 7.85 0.55
C THR A 48 -0.39 7.36 1.72
N LYS A 49 -0.87 7.49 2.95
CA LYS A 49 -0.21 7.05 4.19
C LYS A 49 -0.95 5.90 4.87
N GLY A 50 -1.52 4.99 4.08
CA GLY A 50 -2.33 3.88 4.59
C GLY A 50 -3.75 4.28 5.01
N THR A 51 -4.17 5.53 4.76
CA THR A 51 -5.51 6.01 5.08
C THR A 51 -6.06 6.92 4.00
N VAL A 52 -7.34 6.82 3.71
CA VAL A 52 -8.07 7.78 2.88
C VAL A 52 -8.38 9.00 3.74
N LYS A 53 -7.92 10.18 3.28
CA LYS A 53 -8.01 11.41 4.07
C LYS A 53 -9.46 11.71 4.48
N SER A 54 -9.65 11.99 5.76
CA SER A 54 -10.94 12.38 6.38
C SER A 54 -12.02 11.31 6.38
N LEU A 55 -11.70 10.04 6.09
CA LEU A 55 -12.62 8.92 6.15
C LEU A 55 -12.05 7.80 7.02
N HIS A 56 -12.93 7.17 7.82
CA HIS A 56 -12.59 5.95 8.54
C HIS A 56 -12.57 4.75 7.56
N PRO A 57 -11.71 3.72 7.77
CA PRO A 57 -11.64 2.55 6.90
C PRO A 57 -12.99 1.89 6.62
N ASP A 58 -13.84 1.74 7.64
CA ASP A 58 -15.17 1.14 7.48
C ASP A 58 -16.12 2.00 6.63
N GLU A 59 -15.97 3.34 6.65
CA GLU A 59 -16.74 4.23 5.79
C GLU A 59 -16.34 4.08 4.33
N VAL A 60 -15.02 3.99 4.07
CA VAL A 60 -14.49 3.76 2.70
C VAL A 60 -14.99 2.43 2.15
N GLN A 61 -15.00 1.38 2.97
CA GLN A 61 -15.52 0.07 2.58
C GLN A 61 -17.04 0.11 2.34
N ALA A 62 -17.81 0.80 3.19
CA ALA A 62 -19.25 0.95 3.04
C ALA A 62 -19.64 1.70 1.75
N LEU A 63 -18.77 2.58 1.24
CA LEU A 63 -18.92 3.22 -0.06
C LEU A 63 -18.63 2.29 -1.26
N GLY A 64 -18.25 1.03 -0.99
CA GLY A 64 -18.05 0.00 -2.01
C GLY A 64 -16.62 -0.12 -2.52
N ALA A 65 -15.64 0.44 -1.82
CA ALA A 65 -14.24 0.23 -2.17
C ALA A 65 -13.78 -1.16 -1.73
N ASP A 66 -13.37 -1.99 -2.68
CA ASP A 66 -12.78 -3.32 -2.42
C ASP A 66 -11.27 -3.25 -2.18
N VAL A 67 -10.62 -2.14 -2.55
CA VAL A 67 -9.16 -1.95 -2.49
C VAL A 67 -8.83 -0.48 -2.30
N ILE A 68 -7.75 -0.18 -1.59
CA ILE A 68 -7.18 1.18 -1.51
C ILE A 68 -5.76 1.20 -2.11
N LEU A 69 -5.33 2.37 -2.56
CA LEU A 69 -3.99 2.59 -3.09
C LEU A 69 -3.10 3.24 -2.02
N GLY A 70 -2.07 2.52 -1.56
CA GLY A 70 -1.01 3.05 -0.71
C GLY A 70 0.16 3.59 -1.53
N ASN A 71 0.87 4.59 -1.01
CA ASN A 71 2.05 5.12 -1.68
C ASN A 71 3.32 4.74 -0.92
N THR A 72 4.15 3.90 -1.52
CA THR A 72 5.37 3.35 -0.91
C THR A 72 6.37 4.44 -0.54
N TYR A 73 6.55 5.45 -1.39
CA TYR A 73 7.45 6.57 -1.13
C TYR A 73 7.06 7.31 0.16
N HIS A 74 5.79 7.68 0.30
CA HIS A 74 5.31 8.40 1.47
C HIS A 74 5.34 7.55 2.74
N LEU A 75 5.06 6.26 2.64
CA LEU A 75 5.12 5.32 3.77
C LEU A 75 6.55 5.09 4.25
N HIS A 76 7.53 5.04 3.32
CA HIS A 76 8.95 4.93 3.64
C HIS A 76 9.44 6.15 4.42
N PHE A 77 9.13 7.37 3.99
CA PHE A 77 9.56 8.58 4.68
C PHE A 77 8.81 8.83 5.99
N ARG A 78 7.52 8.52 6.05
CA ARG A 78 6.69 8.67 7.26
C ARG A 78 5.51 7.70 7.24
N PRO A 79 5.46 6.79 8.21
CA PRO A 79 6.26 6.70 9.45
C PRO A 79 7.58 5.92 9.28
N GLY A 80 7.83 5.30 8.13
CA GLY A 80 8.94 4.41 7.85
C GLY A 80 8.57 2.93 8.00
N GLU A 81 9.23 2.10 7.22
CA GLU A 81 8.96 0.66 7.13
C GLU A 81 9.17 -0.08 8.46
N HIS A 82 10.17 0.32 9.25
CA HIS A 82 10.46 -0.31 10.54
C HIS A 82 9.31 -0.14 11.54
N LEU A 83 8.70 1.07 11.60
CA LEU A 83 7.56 1.27 12.49
C LEU A 83 6.33 0.49 11.99
N ILE A 84 6.10 0.46 10.69
CA ILE A 84 5.00 -0.31 10.11
C ILE A 84 5.15 -1.79 10.40
N GLU A 85 6.38 -2.33 10.28
CA GLU A 85 6.70 -3.72 10.64
C GLU A 85 6.44 -4.00 12.13
N GLN A 86 6.91 -3.15 13.03
CA GLN A 86 6.68 -3.26 14.48
C GLN A 86 5.20 -3.26 14.85
N LEU A 87 4.37 -2.54 14.09
CA LEU A 87 2.92 -2.48 14.28
C LEU A 87 2.17 -3.65 13.64
N GLY A 88 2.87 -4.62 13.04
CA GLY A 88 2.27 -5.82 12.45
C GLY A 88 1.94 -5.70 10.96
N GLY A 89 2.57 -4.76 10.26
CA GLY A 89 2.41 -4.55 8.82
C GLY A 89 1.40 -3.48 8.44
N ILE A 90 1.29 -3.22 7.14
CA ILE A 90 0.48 -2.09 6.62
C ILE A 90 -1.01 -2.20 6.96
N HIS A 91 -1.57 -3.39 7.01
CA HIS A 91 -2.98 -3.60 7.34
C HIS A 91 -3.28 -3.26 8.80
N ALA A 92 -2.40 -3.68 9.72
CA ALA A 92 -2.53 -3.36 11.15
C ALA A 92 -2.31 -1.86 11.40
N PHE A 93 -1.32 -1.27 10.74
CA PHE A 93 -1.01 0.17 10.80
C PHE A 93 -2.17 1.03 10.31
N SER A 94 -2.77 0.67 9.16
CA SER A 94 -3.83 1.47 8.53
C SER A 94 -5.23 1.21 9.10
N GLY A 95 -5.44 0.08 9.78
CA GLY A 95 -6.75 -0.41 10.15
C GLY A 95 -7.62 -0.88 8.98
N TRP A 96 -7.07 -0.90 7.77
CA TRP A 96 -7.74 -1.39 6.58
C TRP A 96 -7.52 -2.90 6.43
N ARG A 97 -8.58 -3.68 6.48
CA ARG A 97 -8.52 -5.15 6.51
C ARG A 97 -8.56 -5.80 5.12
N TRP A 98 -8.99 -5.06 4.12
CA TRP A 98 -9.17 -5.51 2.74
C TRP A 98 -7.91 -5.29 1.91
N PRO A 99 -7.89 -5.66 0.62
CA PRO A 99 -6.72 -5.49 -0.24
C PRO A 99 -6.16 -4.08 -0.26
N ILE A 100 -4.83 -4.00 -0.27
CA ILE A 100 -4.08 -2.76 -0.49
C ILE A 100 -3.17 -2.98 -1.69
N LEU A 101 -3.22 -2.07 -2.66
CA LEU A 101 -2.22 -1.98 -3.70
C LEU A 101 -1.21 -0.91 -3.29
N THR A 102 0.06 -1.25 -3.26
CA THR A 102 1.14 -0.28 -3.07
C THR A 102 1.82 -0.01 -4.40
N ASP A 103 1.95 1.26 -4.76
CA ASP A 103 2.70 1.63 -5.96
C ASP A 103 4.22 1.55 -5.75
N SER A 104 4.97 1.49 -6.85
CA SER A 104 6.44 1.46 -6.81
C SER A 104 7.05 2.84 -6.56
N SER A 105 6.24 3.89 -6.57
CA SER A 105 6.65 5.30 -6.46
C SER A 105 7.71 5.74 -7.47
N GLY A 106 7.78 5.08 -8.63
CA GLY A 106 8.79 5.35 -9.66
C GLY A 106 8.82 6.81 -10.11
N PHE A 107 7.65 7.43 -10.30
CA PHE A 107 7.56 8.85 -10.65
C PHE A 107 8.14 9.76 -9.56
N GLN A 108 7.81 9.52 -8.28
CA GLN A 108 8.30 10.31 -7.15
C GLN A 108 9.81 10.16 -6.98
N VAL A 109 10.37 8.97 -7.17
CA VAL A 109 11.81 8.74 -7.14
C VAL A 109 12.52 9.57 -8.21
N PHE A 110 11.97 9.64 -9.43
CA PHE A 110 12.56 10.45 -10.50
C PHE A 110 12.36 11.94 -10.28
N SER A 111 11.16 12.38 -9.97
CA SER A 111 10.80 13.81 -9.86
C SER A 111 11.40 14.48 -8.62
N LEU A 112 11.69 13.72 -7.57
CA LEU A 112 12.23 14.23 -6.29
C LEU A 112 13.68 13.80 -6.05
N ARG A 113 14.35 13.28 -7.08
CA ARG A 113 15.74 12.81 -7.02
C ARG A 113 16.68 13.83 -6.38
N ASP A 114 16.58 15.08 -6.78
CA ASP A 114 17.45 16.16 -6.27
C ASP A 114 17.12 16.51 -4.81
N THR A 115 15.85 16.37 -4.43
CA THR A 115 15.41 16.56 -3.04
C THR A 115 15.88 15.41 -2.15
N ILE A 116 15.88 14.16 -2.64
CA ILE A 116 16.38 12.99 -1.93
C ILE A 116 17.90 13.11 -1.73
N ALA A 117 18.66 13.46 -2.78
CA ALA A 117 20.11 13.64 -2.72
C ALA A 117 20.50 14.74 -1.70
N ALA A 118 19.72 15.81 -1.61
CA ALA A 118 19.93 16.88 -0.63
C ALA A 118 19.63 16.45 0.82
N LEU A 119 18.79 15.42 1.01
CA LEU A 119 18.50 14.85 2.34
C LEU A 119 19.57 13.87 2.79
N ASP A 120 20.21 13.14 1.86
CA ASP A 120 21.30 12.20 2.15
C ASP A 120 22.62 12.92 2.47
N ASP A 121 22.85 14.10 1.88
CA ASP A 121 24.11 14.87 2.04
C ASP A 121 24.11 15.75 3.30
N ASP A 122 22.93 16.08 3.85
CA ASP A 122 22.78 16.90 5.05
C ASP A 122 21.64 16.45 5.97
N GLY A 123 21.91 15.46 6.80
CA GLY A 123 20.96 14.98 7.82
C GLY A 123 20.44 16.07 8.80
N SER A 124 20.90 17.33 8.66
CA SER A 124 20.48 18.47 9.49
C SER A 124 19.21 19.15 8.98
N ARG A 125 18.89 19.08 7.68
CA ARG A 125 17.71 19.73 7.08
C ARG A 125 16.37 19.09 7.44
N ALA A 126 16.38 17.88 7.94
CA ALA A 126 15.17 17.22 8.48
C ALA A 126 14.63 17.89 9.75
N ARG A 127 15.34 18.86 10.35
CA ARG A 127 14.94 19.56 11.59
C ARG A 127 14.28 20.91 11.35
N ASP A 128 14.38 21.46 10.15
CA ASP A 128 13.85 22.81 9.86
C ASP A 128 12.43 22.74 9.30
N GLY A 129 11.51 22.25 10.08
CA GLY A 129 10.03 22.30 10.01
C GLY A 129 9.30 23.11 8.92
N ARG A 130 9.89 23.34 7.77
CA ARG A 130 9.20 23.94 6.63
C ARG A 130 8.37 22.88 5.95
N ALA A 131 7.12 22.80 6.38
CA ALA A 131 6.04 22.15 5.67
C ALA A 131 6.07 22.62 4.20
N LEU A 132 6.28 21.66 3.30
CA LEU A 132 5.86 21.83 1.92
C LEU A 132 4.33 21.76 1.94
N GLY A 133 3.69 22.88 1.66
CA GLY A 133 2.26 23.09 1.60
C GLY A 133 1.55 22.23 0.55
#